data_4013121b9be2147de98d1a7f21738d88
#
_entry.id   4013121b9be2147de98d1a7f21738d88
#
_cell.length_a   1.000
_cell.length_b   1.000
_cell.length_c   1.000
_cell.angle_alpha   90.00
_cell.angle_beta   90.00
_cell.angle_gamma   90.00
#
_symmetry.space_group_name_H-M   'P 1'
#
loop_
_entity.id
_entity.type
_entity.pdbx_description
1 polymer ?
#
loop_
_entity_poly.entity_id
_entity_poly.type
_entity_poly.pdbx_seq_one_letter_code
_entity_poly.pdbx_strand_id
1 'polypeptide(L)'
;MSLFSAQNRVPLTVPGGVAAQPSIQVDSNLRRWFSRNLGLWRSRRQYTFSDDQVLHLDMNLKMEAFAHPEVGESRYRFSWWSDQEDQHSDEFFARKPWFERSGVMEATLWGHQLQRSRGYLTGDPVRTRLRQVDEHETILESHYQQWDILEHIRLVDQDRYRYRAIYSWENGDLSIVEHHHEIRMSDPL
;
A
#
# COMPACT_ATOMS: atom_id res chain seq x y z
N MET A 1 8.53 64.84 10.67
CA MET A 1 9.58 64.89 9.65
C MET A 1 10.22 63.52 9.58
N SER A 2 9.83 62.73 8.59
CA SER A 2 10.36 61.35 8.43
C SER A 2 10.88 61.20 7.02
N LEU A 3 12.17 60.92 6.95
CA LEU A 3 12.90 60.62 5.73
C LEU A 3 12.74 59.11 5.43
N PHE A 4 12.01 58.76 4.42
CA PHE A 4 12.08 57.41 3.87
C PHE A 4 12.90 57.39 2.59
N SER A 5 14.04 56.75 2.71
CA SER A 5 15.00 56.48 1.63
C SER A 5 14.45 55.45 0.68
N ALA A 6 14.44 55.78 -0.61
CA ALA A 6 14.10 54.84 -1.69
C ALA A 6 15.27 53.85 -1.87
N GLN A 7 15.03 52.57 -1.61
CA GLN A 7 15.98 51.52 -1.95
C GLN A 7 15.82 51.12 -3.43
N ASN A 8 16.88 51.35 -4.18
CA ASN A 8 17.07 50.83 -5.54
C ASN A 8 17.02 49.31 -5.55
N ARG A 9 15.99 48.73 -6.16
CA ARG A 9 15.98 47.32 -6.52
C ARG A 9 16.74 47.14 -7.83
N VAL A 10 17.88 46.48 -7.75
CA VAL A 10 18.61 45.95 -8.91
C VAL A 10 17.84 44.77 -9.45
N PRO A 11 17.46 44.69 -10.73
CA PRO A 11 16.84 43.50 -11.30
C PRO A 11 17.88 42.40 -11.42
N LEU A 12 17.69 41.29 -10.73
CA LEU A 12 18.43 40.06 -10.92
C LEU A 12 17.99 39.42 -12.27
N THR A 13 18.83 39.65 -13.28
CA THR A 13 18.72 38.91 -14.53
C THR A 13 19.23 37.49 -14.28
N VAL A 14 18.31 36.53 -14.19
CA VAL A 14 18.66 35.10 -14.14
C VAL A 14 18.97 34.64 -15.58
N PRO A 15 20.18 34.13 -15.86
CA PRO A 15 20.48 33.54 -17.16
C PRO A 15 19.55 32.35 -17.37
N GLY A 16 18.97 32.22 -18.57
CA GLY A 16 18.07 31.13 -18.94
C GLY A 16 18.71 29.75 -18.82
N GLY A 17 18.70 29.22 -17.62
CA GLY A 17 18.89 27.79 -17.37
C GLY A 17 17.57 27.11 -17.63
N VAL A 18 17.55 26.07 -18.47
CA VAL A 18 16.45 25.11 -18.60
C VAL A 18 16.11 24.70 -17.16
N ALA A 19 14.90 25.02 -16.71
CA ALA A 19 14.44 24.65 -15.40
C ALA A 19 14.51 23.11 -15.34
N ALA A 20 15.45 22.60 -14.56
CA ALA A 20 15.50 21.19 -14.26
C ALA A 20 14.15 20.83 -13.67
N GLN A 21 13.41 19.93 -14.34
CA GLN A 21 12.20 19.40 -13.78
C GLN A 21 12.54 18.83 -12.40
N PRO A 22 11.75 19.14 -11.35
CA PRO A 22 12.05 18.63 -10.03
C PRO A 22 12.08 17.09 -10.12
N SER A 23 13.27 16.52 -10.02
CA SER A 23 13.42 15.08 -9.89
C SER A 23 12.77 14.70 -8.57
N ILE A 24 11.61 14.08 -8.64
CA ILE A 24 10.94 13.58 -7.43
C ILE A 24 11.83 12.47 -6.89
N GLN A 25 12.53 12.78 -5.80
CA GLN A 25 13.28 11.77 -5.06
C GLN A 25 12.27 10.77 -4.51
N VAL A 26 12.24 9.59 -5.12
CA VAL A 26 11.54 8.45 -4.52
C VAL A 26 12.27 8.13 -3.23
N ASP A 27 11.54 8.07 -2.12
CA ASP A 27 12.10 7.75 -0.83
C ASP A 27 12.82 6.39 -0.89
N SER A 28 14.15 6.42 -0.72
CA SER A 28 15.00 5.23 -0.78
C SER A 28 14.64 4.21 0.32
N ASN A 29 14.14 4.67 1.46
CA ASN A 29 13.73 3.82 2.58
C ASN A 29 12.45 3.05 2.26
N LEU A 30 11.46 3.70 1.64
CA LEU A 30 10.24 3.03 1.17
C LEU A 30 10.56 2.01 0.08
N ARG A 31 11.41 2.34 -0.88
CA ARG A 31 11.86 1.36 -1.89
C ARG A 31 12.52 0.15 -1.25
N ARG A 32 13.41 0.36 -0.29
CA ARG A 32 14.07 -0.70 0.45
C ARG A 32 13.06 -1.54 1.23
N TRP A 33 12.09 -0.90 1.87
CA TRP A 33 11.03 -1.61 2.57
C TRP A 33 10.19 -2.46 1.60
N PHE A 34 9.78 -1.90 0.45
CA PHE A 34 9.05 -2.65 -0.57
C PHE A 34 9.86 -3.82 -1.14
N SER A 35 11.19 -3.64 -1.38
CA SER A 35 12.06 -4.71 -1.87
C SER A 35 12.13 -5.89 -0.89
N ARG A 36 12.07 -5.61 0.41
CA ARG A 36 12.03 -6.64 1.47
C ARG A 36 10.69 -7.39 1.52
N ASN A 37 9.63 -6.86 0.90
CA ASN A 37 8.33 -7.50 0.81
C ASN A 37 8.15 -8.38 -0.44
N LEU A 38 9.11 -8.38 -1.38
CA LEU A 38 9.03 -9.20 -2.58
C LEU A 38 9.08 -10.69 -2.24
N GLY A 39 8.45 -11.50 -3.09
CA GLY A 39 8.44 -12.96 -2.98
C GLY A 39 7.04 -13.51 -2.70
N LEU A 40 7.01 -14.77 -2.32
CA LEU A 40 5.80 -15.54 -2.05
C LEU A 40 5.53 -15.59 -0.54
N TRP A 41 4.27 -15.35 -0.16
CA TRP A 41 3.80 -15.33 1.21
C TRP A 41 2.56 -16.22 1.36
N ARG A 42 2.56 -17.06 2.38
CA ARG A 42 1.34 -17.73 2.84
C ARG A 42 0.74 -16.90 3.96
N SER A 43 -0.52 -16.52 3.81
CA SER A 43 -1.24 -15.57 4.67
C SER A 43 -2.42 -16.25 5.34
N ARG A 44 -2.39 -16.36 6.67
CA ARG A 44 -3.56 -16.70 7.48
C ARG A 44 -4.24 -15.41 7.90
N ARG A 45 -5.49 -15.26 7.54
CA ARG A 45 -6.25 -14.04 7.73
C ARG A 45 -7.45 -14.29 8.63
N GLN A 46 -7.65 -13.37 9.56
CA GLN A 46 -8.86 -13.28 10.36
C GLN A 46 -9.56 -11.99 10.02
N TYR A 47 -10.85 -12.06 9.79
CA TYR A 47 -11.72 -10.93 9.54
C TYR A 47 -12.77 -10.86 10.64
N THR A 48 -12.89 -9.71 11.29
CA THR A 48 -13.92 -9.43 12.27
C THR A 48 -14.83 -8.35 11.71
N PHE A 49 -16.10 -8.66 11.54
CA PHE A 49 -17.10 -7.76 10.98
C PHE A 49 -17.84 -7.00 12.10
N SER A 50 -18.56 -5.94 11.73
CA SER A 50 -19.28 -5.07 12.65
C SER A 50 -20.42 -5.77 13.42
N ASP A 51 -20.86 -6.95 12.98
CA ASP A 51 -21.83 -7.82 13.64
C ASP A 51 -21.19 -8.89 14.54
N ASP A 52 -19.90 -8.70 14.90
CA ASP A 52 -19.07 -9.62 15.70
C ASP A 52 -18.81 -10.98 15.04
N GLN A 53 -19.23 -11.20 13.79
CA GLN A 53 -18.87 -12.41 13.07
C GLN A 53 -17.35 -12.42 12.78
N VAL A 54 -16.72 -13.57 13.03
CA VAL A 54 -15.31 -13.80 12.75
C VAL A 54 -15.17 -14.87 11.66
N LEU A 55 -14.51 -14.53 10.58
CA LEU A 55 -14.19 -15.46 9.49
C LEU A 55 -12.68 -15.60 9.31
N HIS A 56 -12.26 -16.77 8.88
CA HIS A 56 -10.85 -17.06 8.58
C HIS A 56 -10.70 -17.43 7.12
N LEU A 57 -9.57 -17.02 6.54
CA LEU A 57 -9.23 -17.33 5.15
C LEU A 57 -7.73 -17.52 5.02
N ASP A 58 -7.32 -18.65 4.43
CA ASP A 58 -5.93 -18.86 4.03
C ASP A 58 -5.74 -18.45 2.57
N MET A 59 -4.72 -17.62 2.34
CA MET A 59 -4.40 -17.07 1.02
C MET A 59 -2.90 -17.22 0.73
N ASN A 60 -2.58 -17.32 -0.53
CA ASN A 60 -1.24 -17.09 -1.02
C ASN A 60 -1.17 -15.68 -1.62
N LEU A 61 -0.04 -15.00 -1.42
CA LEU A 61 0.22 -13.68 -1.98
C LEU A 61 1.63 -13.66 -2.55
N LYS A 62 1.76 -13.31 -3.82
CA LYS A 62 3.04 -13.07 -4.47
C LYS A 62 3.20 -11.58 -4.76
N MET A 63 4.35 -11.05 -4.40
CA MET A 63 4.72 -9.68 -4.71
C MET A 63 5.98 -9.66 -5.57
N GLU A 64 5.89 -9.04 -6.73
CA GLU A 64 6.98 -8.93 -7.70
C GLU A 64 7.23 -7.47 -8.07
N ALA A 65 8.51 -7.11 -8.24
CA ALA A 65 8.88 -5.84 -8.84
C ALA A 65 9.11 -6.05 -10.35
N PHE A 66 8.70 -5.07 -11.14
CA PHE A 66 9.04 -5.07 -12.55
C PHE A 66 9.62 -3.72 -12.98
N ALA A 67 10.58 -3.79 -13.93
CA ALA A 67 11.29 -2.63 -14.39
C ALA A 67 10.35 -1.68 -15.14
N HIS A 68 10.47 -0.40 -14.87
CA HIS A 68 9.84 0.64 -15.65
C HIS A 68 10.90 1.56 -16.27
N PRO A 69 10.75 1.96 -17.53
CA PRO A 69 11.73 2.80 -18.22
C PRO A 69 11.79 4.25 -17.69
N GLU A 70 10.79 4.69 -16.94
CA GLU A 70 10.76 6.05 -16.41
C GLU A 70 11.55 6.14 -15.10
N VAL A 71 12.46 7.10 -15.06
CA VAL A 71 13.33 7.34 -13.90
C VAL A 71 12.48 7.82 -12.73
N GLY A 72 12.57 7.10 -11.61
CA GLY A 72 11.95 7.50 -10.34
C GLY A 72 10.73 6.70 -9.90
N GLU A 73 10.11 5.91 -10.78
CA GLU A 73 8.99 5.03 -10.42
C GLU A 73 9.45 3.61 -10.09
N SER A 74 8.82 3.01 -9.08
CA SER A 74 8.94 1.59 -8.78
C SER A 74 7.58 0.96 -8.95
N ARG A 75 7.49 -0.07 -9.77
CA ARG A 75 6.26 -0.79 -10.04
C ARG A 75 6.27 -2.17 -9.43
N TYR A 76 5.14 -2.56 -8.89
CA TYR A 76 4.94 -3.82 -8.22
C TYR A 76 3.68 -4.49 -8.74
N ARG A 77 3.72 -5.83 -8.79
CA ARG A 77 2.57 -6.68 -9.05
C ARG A 77 2.29 -7.51 -7.82
N PHE A 78 1.05 -7.51 -7.38
CA PHE A 78 0.52 -8.35 -6.33
C PHE A 78 -0.42 -9.35 -6.95
N SER A 79 -0.12 -10.64 -6.78
CA SER A 79 -0.98 -11.73 -7.20
C SER A 79 -1.41 -12.50 -5.97
N TRP A 80 -2.67 -12.87 -5.88
CA TRP A 80 -3.19 -13.64 -4.77
C TRP A 80 -4.08 -14.76 -5.26
N TRP A 81 -4.15 -15.84 -4.48
CA TRP A 81 -5.05 -16.95 -4.70
C TRP A 81 -5.30 -17.68 -3.38
N SER A 82 -6.48 -18.32 -3.25
CA SER A 82 -6.84 -19.20 -2.17
C SER A 82 -6.86 -20.65 -2.69
N ASP A 83 -6.25 -21.53 -1.93
CA ASP A 83 -6.32 -22.97 -2.16
C ASP A 83 -7.53 -23.61 -1.41
N GLN A 84 -8.24 -22.79 -0.62
CA GLN A 84 -9.41 -23.26 0.15
C GLN A 84 -10.67 -23.24 -0.71
N GLU A 85 -11.34 -24.40 -0.74
CA GLU A 85 -12.67 -24.58 -1.30
C GLU A 85 -13.57 -25.20 -0.22
N ASP A 86 -13.87 -24.43 0.82
CA ASP A 86 -14.73 -24.85 1.92
C ASP A 86 -15.87 -23.85 2.15
N GLN A 87 -16.84 -24.26 3.00
CA GLN A 87 -17.99 -23.42 3.33
C GLN A 87 -17.58 -22.08 3.95
N HIS A 88 -16.52 -22.02 4.75
CA HIS A 88 -16.06 -20.79 5.38
C HIS A 88 -15.52 -19.79 4.36
N SER A 89 -14.83 -20.28 3.35
CA SER A 89 -14.36 -19.43 2.26
C SER A 89 -15.54 -18.89 1.42
N ASP A 90 -16.57 -19.71 1.18
CA ASP A 90 -17.77 -19.25 0.44
C ASP A 90 -18.52 -18.16 1.21
N GLU A 91 -18.65 -18.30 2.52
CA GLU A 91 -19.26 -17.29 3.39
C GLU A 91 -18.48 -15.98 3.37
N PHE A 92 -17.15 -16.03 3.42
CA PHE A 92 -16.29 -14.87 3.31
C PHE A 92 -16.49 -14.13 1.98
N PHE A 93 -16.47 -14.85 0.83
CA PHE A 93 -16.64 -14.24 -0.48
C PHE A 93 -18.04 -13.65 -0.68
N ALA A 94 -19.06 -14.24 -0.07
CA ALA A 94 -20.41 -13.68 -0.05
C ALA A 94 -20.47 -12.31 0.66
N ARG A 95 -19.68 -12.13 1.72
CA ARG A 95 -19.61 -10.86 2.47
C ARG A 95 -18.69 -9.81 1.85
N LYS A 96 -17.72 -10.22 1.04
CA LYS A 96 -16.80 -9.32 0.32
C LYS A 96 -16.87 -9.60 -1.19
N PRO A 97 -17.98 -9.26 -1.85
CA PRO A 97 -18.24 -9.66 -3.24
C PRO A 97 -17.23 -9.11 -4.27
N TRP A 98 -16.52 -8.02 -3.92
CA TRP A 98 -15.47 -7.46 -4.77
C TRP A 98 -14.10 -8.10 -4.56
N PHE A 99 -13.97 -8.97 -3.57
CA PHE A 99 -12.75 -9.69 -3.29
C PHE A 99 -12.79 -11.05 -3.99
N GLU A 100 -11.91 -11.26 -4.93
CA GLU A 100 -11.86 -12.48 -5.73
C GLU A 100 -10.98 -13.55 -5.08
N ARG A 101 -11.30 -14.85 -5.28
CA ARG A 101 -10.48 -15.98 -4.82
C ARG A 101 -9.06 -15.93 -5.37
N SER A 102 -8.91 -15.41 -6.57
CA SER A 102 -7.61 -15.14 -7.19
C SER A 102 -7.66 -13.85 -7.98
N GLY A 103 -6.55 -13.14 -8.02
CA GLY A 103 -6.51 -11.89 -8.77
C GLY A 103 -5.11 -11.31 -8.84
N VAL A 104 -5.03 -10.21 -9.55
CA VAL A 104 -3.80 -9.45 -9.75
C VAL A 104 -4.10 -7.98 -9.56
N MET A 105 -3.18 -7.29 -8.90
CA MET A 105 -3.19 -5.83 -8.75
C MET A 105 -1.81 -5.29 -9.08
N GLU A 106 -1.75 -4.21 -9.83
CA GLU A 106 -0.53 -3.46 -10.05
C GLU A 106 -0.50 -2.22 -9.17
N ALA A 107 0.70 -1.85 -8.75
CA ALA A 107 0.91 -0.65 -7.96
C ALA A 107 2.18 0.08 -8.38
N THR A 108 2.10 1.40 -8.36
CA THR A 108 3.22 2.30 -8.64
C THR A 108 3.55 3.08 -7.39
N LEU A 109 4.79 2.98 -6.95
CA LEU A 109 5.31 3.77 -5.83
C LEU A 109 5.89 5.07 -6.34
N TRP A 110 5.40 6.19 -5.83
CA TRP A 110 5.85 7.52 -6.19
C TRP A 110 5.93 8.42 -4.94
N GLY A 111 7.15 8.72 -4.50
CA GLY A 111 7.37 9.41 -3.23
C GLY A 111 6.75 8.63 -2.06
N HIS A 112 5.90 9.29 -1.30
CA HIS A 112 5.15 8.69 -0.19
C HIS A 112 3.73 8.24 -0.60
N GLN A 113 3.52 7.90 -1.86
CA GLN A 113 2.24 7.45 -2.39
C GLN A 113 2.37 6.14 -3.14
N LEU A 114 1.39 5.27 -2.95
CA LEU A 114 1.22 4.05 -3.71
C LEU A 114 -0.08 4.15 -4.50
N GLN A 115 0.01 4.21 -5.82
CA GLN A 115 -1.16 4.13 -6.67
C GLN A 115 -1.40 2.68 -7.03
N ARG A 116 -2.53 2.14 -6.60
CA ARG A 116 -2.97 0.77 -6.89
C ARG A 116 -4.00 0.76 -8.00
N SER A 117 -3.94 -0.21 -8.88
CA SER A 117 -4.91 -0.35 -9.98
C SER A 117 -6.31 -0.70 -9.49
N ARG A 118 -6.43 -1.20 -8.26
CA ARG A 118 -7.72 -1.53 -7.62
C ARG A 118 -7.62 -1.45 -6.10
N GLY A 119 -8.73 -1.12 -5.45
CA GLY A 119 -8.89 -1.17 -4.00
C GLY A 119 -9.38 -2.54 -3.52
N TYR A 120 -9.35 -2.76 -2.20
CA TYR A 120 -9.78 -4.02 -1.59
C TYR A 120 -11.31 -4.18 -1.51
N LEU A 121 -12.05 -3.06 -1.48
CA LEU A 121 -13.47 -3.06 -1.16
C LEU A 121 -14.37 -2.67 -2.34
N THR A 122 -13.86 -1.97 -3.35
CA THR A 122 -14.66 -1.51 -4.48
C THR A 122 -14.13 -1.91 -5.84
N GLY A 123 -12.89 -2.40 -5.92
CA GLY A 123 -12.25 -2.73 -7.19
C GLY A 123 -11.77 -1.51 -8.00
N ASP A 124 -12.12 -0.28 -7.61
CA ASP A 124 -11.67 0.95 -8.27
C ASP A 124 -10.19 1.24 -7.99
N PRO A 125 -9.50 1.98 -8.87
CA PRO A 125 -8.16 2.47 -8.60
C PRO A 125 -8.12 3.32 -7.32
N VAL A 126 -7.08 3.12 -6.50
CA VAL A 126 -6.94 3.82 -5.24
C VAL A 126 -5.55 4.39 -5.05
N ARG A 127 -5.49 5.60 -4.50
CA ARG A 127 -4.26 6.24 -4.06
C ARG A 127 -4.12 6.09 -2.56
N THR A 128 -3.00 5.53 -2.15
CA THR A 128 -2.66 5.24 -0.75
C THR A 128 -1.51 6.12 -0.32
N ARG A 129 -1.63 6.81 0.79
CA ARG A 129 -0.54 7.53 1.44
C ARG A 129 0.28 6.54 2.26
N LEU A 130 1.60 6.67 2.19
CA LEU A 130 2.54 5.83 2.93
C LEU A 130 3.23 6.65 4.03
N ARG A 131 3.30 6.08 5.22
CA ARG A 131 4.07 6.63 6.34
C ARG A 131 4.93 5.52 6.93
N GLN A 132 6.22 5.67 6.77
CA GLN A 132 7.17 4.74 7.40
C GLN A 132 7.31 5.07 8.89
N VAL A 133 7.10 4.07 9.75
CA VAL A 133 7.25 4.19 11.21
C VAL A 133 8.70 3.93 11.59
N ASP A 134 9.25 2.82 11.11
CA ASP A 134 10.64 2.42 11.28
C ASP A 134 11.11 1.60 10.05
N GLU A 135 12.28 0.99 10.12
CA GLU A 135 12.80 0.16 9.03
C GLU A 135 11.98 -1.12 8.78
N HIS A 136 11.12 -1.53 9.70
CA HIS A 136 10.31 -2.75 9.63
C HIS A 136 8.84 -2.46 9.36
N GLU A 137 8.32 -1.29 9.73
CA GLU A 137 6.90 -0.99 9.69
C GLU A 137 6.56 0.20 8.79
N THR A 138 5.55 0.01 7.95
CA THR A 138 4.94 1.05 7.14
C THR A 138 3.43 1.04 7.34
N ILE A 139 2.86 2.23 7.45
CA ILE A 139 1.42 2.46 7.53
C ILE A 139 0.93 2.96 6.18
N LEU A 140 -0.17 2.39 5.73
CA LEU A 140 -0.87 2.73 4.51
C LEU A 140 -2.22 3.35 4.87
N GLU A 141 -2.49 4.54 4.37
CA GLU A 141 -3.73 5.28 4.59
C GLU A 141 -4.42 5.47 3.22
N SER A 142 -5.63 4.96 3.08
CA SER A 142 -6.41 5.08 1.86
C SER A 142 -7.78 5.66 2.17
N HIS A 143 -8.22 6.59 1.33
CA HIS A 143 -9.59 7.09 1.35
C HIS A 143 -10.15 6.99 -0.07
N TYR A 144 -11.28 6.31 -0.25
CA TYR A 144 -11.97 6.21 -1.53
C TYR A 144 -13.45 5.90 -1.35
N GLN A 145 -14.30 6.66 -2.02
CA GLN A 145 -15.76 6.61 -1.86
C GLN A 145 -16.16 6.81 -0.40
N GLN A 146 -16.91 5.87 0.20
CA GLN A 146 -17.32 5.86 1.60
C GLN A 146 -16.33 5.21 2.56
N TRP A 147 -15.16 4.75 2.06
CA TRP A 147 -14.21 3.95 2.83
C TRP A 147 -12.99 4.74 3.27
N ASP A 148 -12.67 4.62 4.56
CA ASP A 148 -11.37 4.96 5.14
C ASP A 148 -10.67 3.69 5.57
N ILE A 149 -9.43 3.50 5.13
CA ILE A 149 -8.66 2.28 5.42
C ILE A 149 -7.31 2.67 5.99
N LEU A 150 -7.01 2.09 7.16
CA LEU A 150 -5.71 2.18 7.81
C LEU A 150 -5.11 0.78 7.85
N GLU A 151 -3.93 0.63 7.27
CA GLU A 151 -3.24 -0.65 7.18
C GLU A 151 -1.83 -0.53 7.77
N HIS A 152 -1.54 -1.29 8.82
CA HIS A 152 -0.21 -1.44 9.41
C HIS A 152 0.44 -2.71 8.86
N ILE A 153 1.66 -2.61 8.34
CA ILE A 153 2.40 -3.76 7.83
C ILE A 153 3.78 -3.78 8.48
N ARG A 154 4.08 -4.84 9.22
CA ARG A 154 5.35 -5.02 9.92
C ARG A 154 6.05 -6.30 9.50
N LEU A 155 7.32 -6.18 9.12
CA LEU A 155 8.24 -7.28 8.87
C LEU A 155 8.94 -7.69 10.16
N VAL A 156 9.07 -8.99 10.42
CA VAL A 156 9.61 -9.55 11.66
C VAL A 156 10.55 -10.72 11.34
N ASP A 157 11.51 -10.97 12.22
CA ASP A 157 12.44 -12.10 12.16
C ASP A 157 13.15 -12.17 10.78
N GLN A 158 13.96 -11.14 10.49
CA GLN A 158 14.71 -11.02 9.24
C GLN A 158 13.83 -11.19 7.98
N ASP A 159 12.63 -10.61 8.03
CA ASP A 159 11.63 -10.64 6.96
C ASP A 159 11.03 -12.03 6.68
N ARG A 160 11.19 -12.97 7.63
CA ARG A 160 10.59 -14.29 7.54
C ARG A 160 9.08 -14.25 7.75
N TYR A 161 8.62 -13.33 8.61
CA TYR A 161 7.21 -13.12 8.92
C TYR A 161 6.82 -11.70 8.58
N ARG A 162 5.53 -11.54 8.25
CA ARG A 162 4.87 -10.25 8.06
C ARG A 162 3.53 -10.26 8.76
N TYR A 163 3.29 -9.25 9.59
CA TYR A 163 2.02 -9.02 10.26
C TYR A 163 1.35 -7.82 9.63
N ARG A 164 0.03 -7.96 9.38
CA ARG A 164 -0.78 -6.85 8.90
C ARG A 164 -2.00 -6.71 9.79
N ALA A 165 -2.32 -5.47 10.18
CA ALA A 165 -3.56 -5.10 10.82
C ALA A 165 -4.25 -4.06 9.95
N ILE A 166 -5.47 -4.32 9.53
CA ILE A 166 -6.22 -3.46 8.62
C ILE A 166 -7.54 -3.10 9.29
N TYR A 167 -7.81 -1.80 9.34
CA TYR A 167 -9.05 -1.24 9.86
C TYR A 167 -9.76 -0.55 8.71
N SER A 168 -11.02 -0.92 8.48
CA SER A 168 -11.85 -0.37 7.42
C SER A 168 -13.11 0.27 8.01
N TRP A 169 -13.26 1.57 7.83
CA TRP A 169 -14.45 2.31 8.22
C TRP A 169 -15.29 2.60 6.98
N GLU A 170 -16.58 2.38 7.09
CA GLU A 170 -17.56 2.73 6.07
C GLU A 170 -18.42 3.89 6.60
N ASN A 171 -18.43 5.04 5.90
CA ASN A 171 -19.12 6.26 6.33
C ASN A 171 -18.77 6.71 7.77
N GLY A 172 -17.55 6.41 8.23
CA GLY A 172 -17.08 6.75 9.58
C GLY A 172 -17.29 5.67 10.64
N ASP A 173 -18.06 4.63 10.37
CA ASP A 173 -18.29 3.50 11.28
C ASP A 173 -17.30 2.35 10.99
N LEU A 174 -16.72 1.77 12.03
CA LEU A 174 -15.81 0.64 11.90
C LEU A 174 -16.58 -0.58 11.40
N SER A 175 -16.25 -1.01 10.17
CA SER A 175 -16.97 -2.07 9.46
C SER A 175 -16.24 -3.40 9.50
N ILE A 176 -14.91 -3.39 9.28
CA ILE A 176 -14.11 -4.62 9.21
C ILE A 176 -12.76 -4.38 9.88
N VAL A 177 -12.33 -5.34 10.71
CA VAL A 177 -10.95 -5.43 11.22
C VAL A 177 -10.34 -6.72 10.69
N GLU A 178 -9.15 -6.61 10.10
CA GLU A 178 -8.43 -7.74 9.53
C GLU A 178 -7.08 -7.92 10.22
N HIS A 179 -6.74 -9.15 10.58
CA HIS A 179 -5.41 -9.53 11.03
C HIS A 179 -4.84 -10.60 10.12
N HIS A 180 -3.69 -10.30 9.51
CA HIS A 180 -3.00 -11.23 8.63
C HIS A 180 -1.68 -11.64 9.25
N HIS A 181 -1.47 -12.94 9.41
CA HIS A 181 -0.23 -13.56 9.81
C HIS A 181 0.38 -14.24 8.59
N GLU A 182 1.49 -13.72 8.12
CA GLU A 182 2.08 -14.15 6.86
C GLU A 182 3.47 -14.71 7.08
N ILE A 183 3.75 -15.83 6.43
CA ILE A 183 5.07 -16.45 6.42
C ILE A 183 5.63 -16.43 5.00
N ARG A 184 6.89 -16.04 4.86
CA ARG A 184 7.60 -16.10 3.60
C ARG A 184 7.83 -17.54 3.19
N MET A 185 7.42 -17.87 1.98
CA MET A 185 7.67 -19.18 1.39
C MET A 185 9.00 -19.14 0.64
N SER A 186 9.76 -20.23 0.74
CA SER A 186 10.90 -20.45 -0.15
C SER A 186 10.36 -20.63 -1.57
N ASP A 187 10.99 -20.03 -2.55
CA ASP A 187 10.67 -20.37 -3.93
C ASP A 187 10.87 -21.88 -4.10
N PRO A 188 9.92 -22.60 -4.69
CA PRO A 188 10.17 -23.99 -5.07
C PRO A 188 11.36 -23.98 -6.04
N LEU A 189 12.41 -24.72 -5.66
CA LEU A 189 13.60 -24.95 -6.49
C LEU A 189 13.25 -25.58 -7.82
#